data_9e3f1338e4fccc57cfb2d69c3e06d6bf
#
_entry.id   9e3f1338e4fccc57cfb2d69c3e06d6bf
#
_cell.length_a   1.000
_cell.length_b   1.000
_cell.length_c   1.000
_cell.angle_alpha   90.00
_cell.angle_beta   90.00
_cell.angle_gamma   90.00
#
_symmetry.space_group_name_H-M   'P 1'
#
loop_
_entity.id
_entity.type
_entity.pdbx_description
1 polymer ?
#
loop_
_entity_poly.entity_id
_entity_poly.type
_entity_poly.pdbx_seq_one_letter_code
_entity_poly.pdbx_strand_id
1 'polypeptide(L)'
;MKNPCYSVMVSMAVCVNGAAAESHESVTVTVNAVDATGVGASLGTIEFKDVPHGLEVKPNLHGLTPGEHGFHIHENPDCGPKEKDGKMTAAQAAGGHFDPRATGKHGGPHGGGHQGDLPKLEVAADGTATKAVHIHEPTLKDIRNRSVMIHAGGDNYSDSPAPLGGGGPRVGCGVIPQ
;
A
#
# COMPACT_ATOMS: atom_id res chain seq x y z
N MET A 1 24.54 -60.30 53.46
CA MET A 1 25.02 -59.22 52.50
C MET A 1 23.83 -58.69 51.72
N LYS A 2 23.43 -57.47 52.04
CA LYS A 2 22.20 -56.84 51.46
C LYS A 2 22.66 -55.81 50.39
N ASN A 3 22.28 -56.04 49.14
CA ASN A 3 22.53 -55.07 48.06
C ASN A 3 21.43 -54.00 48.05
N PRO A 4 21.75 -52.70 47.97
CA PRO A 4 20.74 -51.69 47.76
C PRO A 4 20.46 -51.51 46.24
N CYS A 5 19.17 -51.57 45.83
CA CYS A 5 18.68 -51.17 44.55
C CYS A 5 18.68 -49.62 44.44
N TYR A 6 19.48 -49.09 43.54
CA TYR A 6 19.41 -47.69 43.15
C TYR A 6 18.36 -47.52 42.04
N SER A 7 17.27 -46.80 42.36
CA SER A 7 16.24 -46.42 41.38
C SER A 7 16.69 -45.14 40.67
N VAL A 8 16.98 -45.23 39.40
CA VAL A 8 17.30 -44.05 38.54
C VAL A 8 16.02 -43.46 38.05
N MET A 9 15.65 -42.27 38.55
CA MET A 9 14.59 -41.47 37.97
C MET A 9 15.11 -40.75 36.73
N VAL A 10 14.58 -41.09 35.55
CA VAL A 10 14.81 -40.38 34.32
C VAL A 10 13.78 -39.25 34.23
N SER A 11 14.20 -37.99 34.45
CA SER A 11 13.36 -36.83 34.23
C SER A 11 13.32 -36.54 32.74
N MET A 12 12.17 -36.74 32.12
CA MET A 12 11.88 -36.28 30.75
C MET A 12 11.62 -34.76 30.78
N ALA A 13 12.55 -33.97 30.27
CA ALA A 13 12.33 -32.55 29.99
C ALA A 13 11.51 -32.42 28.74
N VAL A 14 10.26 -31.96 28.85
CA VAL A 14 9.41 -31.61 27.72
C VAL A 14 9.86 -30.23 27.25
N CYS A 15 10.56 -30.16 26.11
CA CYS A 15 10.82 -28.91 25.41
C CYS A 15 9.51 -28.43 24.74
N VAL A 16 8.85 -27.45 25.35
CA VAL A 16 7.75 -26.76 24.73
C VAL A 16 8.36 -25.77 23.72
N ASN A 17 8.39 -26.14 22.45
CA ASN A 17 8.68 -25.20 21.36
C ASN A 17 7.50 -24.23 21.25
N GLY A 18 7.60 -23.10 21.93
CA GLY A 18 6.73 -21.95 21.70
C GLY A 18 7.05 -21.39 20.31
N ALA A 19 6.17 -21.64 19.33
CA ALA A 19 6.20 -20.89 18.08
C ALA A 19 5.93 -19.42 18.44
N ALA A 20 6.97 -18.59 18.37
CA ALA A 20 6.80 -17.15 18.43
C ALA A 20 5.93 -16.76 17.23
N ALA A 21 4.77 -16.17 17.48
CA ALA A 21 3.97 -15.55 16.42
C ALA A 21 4.85 -14.45 15.81
N GLU A 22 5.18 -14.58 14.52
CA GLU A 22 5.87 -13.52 13.79
C GLU A 22 4.95 -12.30 13.80
N SER A 23 5.37 -11.25 14.50
CA SER A 23 4.67 -9.96 14.49
C SER A 23 4.98 -9.29 13.16
N HIS A 24 4.05 -9.38 12.21
CA HIS A 24 4.15 -8.64 10.95
C HIS A 24 3.96 -7.16 11.23
N GLU A 25 4.90 -6.35 10.75
CA GLU A 25 4.82 -4.90 10.89
C GLU A 25 3.63 -4.37 10.06
N SER A 26 2.90 -3.39 10.62
CA SER A 26 1.83 -2.71 9.90
C SER A 26 1.85 -1.20 10.13
N VAL A 27 1.29 -0.45 9.20
CA VAL A 27 1.06 0.99 9.31
C VAL A 27 -0.33 1.34 8.78
N THR A 28 -1.04 2.20 9.50
CA THR A 28 -2.32 2.76 9.06
C THR A 28 -2.13 4.19 8.60
N VAL A 29 -2.58 4.47 7.38
CA VAL A 29 -2.45 5.75 6.71
C VAL A 29 -3.83 6.38 6.56
N THR A 30 -4.01 7.63 7.01
CA THR A 30 -5.20 8.41 6.69
C THR A 30 -5.11 8.93 5.26
N VAL A 31 -6.13 8.68 4.46
CA VAL A 31 -6.28 9.21 3.11
C VAL A 31 -7.25 10.36 3.13
N ASN A 32 -6.86 11.47 2.51
CA ASN A 32 -7.68 12.65 2.41
C ASN A 32 -8.00 12.97 0.93
N ALA A 33 -9.13 13.58 0.68
CA ALA A 33 -9.44 14.18 -0.61
C ALA A 33 -8.38 15.24 -0.94
N VAL A 34 -8.04 15.37 -2.22
CA VAL A 34 -7.07 16.37 -2.68
C VAL A 34 -7.59 17.10 -3.92
N ASP A 35 -7.30 18.39 -3.97
CA ASP A 35 -7.57 19.23 -5.12
C ASP A 35 -6.46 20.26 -5.37
N ALA A 36 -6.65 21.18 -6.30
CA ALA A 36 -5.68 22.21 -6.62
C ALA A 36 -5.48 23.23 -5.48
N THR A 37 -6.36 23.26 -4.48
CA THR A 37 -6.29 24.17 -3.33
C THR A 37 -5.59 23.53 -2.12
N GLY A 38 -5.49 22.19 -2.09
CA GLY A 38 -4.77 21.47 -1.04
C GLY A 38 -5.39 20.14 -0.65
N VAL A 39 -5.08 19.76 0.59
CA VAL A 39 -5.57 18.55 1.24
C VAL A 39 -6.89 18.86 1.95
N GLY A 40 -7.92 18.10 1.64
CA GLY A 40 -9.29 18.28 2.12
C GLY A 40 -9.71 17.28 3.21
N ALA A 41 -10.99 16.91 3.21
CA ALA A 41 -11.59 16.02 4.18
C ALA A 41 -11.03 14.59 4.08
N SER A 42 -11.05 13.86 5.19
CA SER A 42 -10.68 12.45 5.22
C SER A 42 -11.65 11.60 4.42
N LEU A 43 -11.10 10.70 3.62
CA LEU A 43 -11.79 9.63 2.90
C LEU A 43 -11.73 8.28 3.65
N GLY A 44 -11.05 8.22 4.81
CA GLY A 44 -10.85 7.01 5.58
C GLY A 44 -9.39 6.62 5.72
N THR A 45 -9.12 5.33 5.83
CA THR A 45 -7.78 4.80 6.09
C THR A 45 -7.39 3.66 5.17
N ILE A 46 -6.09 3.43 5.03
CA ILE A 46 -5.51 2.23 4.42
C ILE A 46 -4.53 1.63 5.41
N GLU A 47 -4.66 0.35 5.73
CA GLU A 47 -3.66 -0.42 6.45
C GLU A 47 -2.74 -1.11 5.44
N PHE A 48 -1.45 -0.91 5.62
CA PHE A 48 -0.38 -1.65 4.94
C PHE A 48 0.27 -2.58 5.93
N LYS A 49 0.35 -3.86 5.63
CA LYS A 49 0.89 -4.87 6.54
C LYS A 49 1.80 -5.83 5.79
N ASP A 50 3.03 -6.01 6.30
CA ASP A 50 3.89 -7.07 5.79
C ASP A 50 3.26 -8.43 6.09
N VAL A 51 3.27 -9.30 5.10
CA VAL A 51 2.79 -10.68 5.19
C VAL A 51 3.85 -11.61 4.57
N PRO A 52 3.82 -12.91 4.86
CA PRO A 52 4.71 -13.84 4.16
C PRO A 52 4.55 -13.66 2.65
N HIS A 53 5.67 -13.34 1.98
CA HIS A 53 5.75 -13.15 0.53
C HIS A 53 5.10 -11.86 -0.01
N GLY A 54 5.07 -10.76 0.76
CA GLY A 54 4.65 -9.47 0.22
C GLY A 54 3.96 -8.54 1.19
N LEU A 55 3.08 -7.72 0.67
CA LEU A 55 2.33 -6.70 1.38
C LEU A 55 0.83 -6.90 1.21
N GLU A 56 0.10 -6.92 2.32
CA GLU A 56 -1.34 -6.76 2.32
C GLU A 56 -1.68 -5.28 2.38
N VAL A 57 -2.56 -4.83 1.48
CA VAL A 57 -3.10 -3.48 1.44
C VAL A 57 -4.60 -3.56 1.68
N LYS A 58 -5.04 -3.02 2.82
CA LYS A 58 -6.44 -3.10 3.25
C LYS A 58 -7.06 -1.72 3.36
N PRO A 59 -7.81 -1.27 2.34
CA PRO A 59 -8.53 -0.02 2.39
C PRO A 59 -9.77 -0.11 3.30
N ASN A 60 -10.08 1.01 3.94
CA ASN A 60 -11.34 1.30 4.61
C ASN A 60 -11.72 2.73 4.26
N LEU A 61 -12.18 2.91 3.03
CA LEU A 61 -12.41 4.21 2.40
C LEU A 61 -13.88 4.43 2.08
N HIS A 62 -14.26 5.69 2.00
CA HIS A 62 -15.63 6.13 1.67
C HIS A 62 -15.60 7.44 0.89
N GLY A 63 -16.75 7.83 0.31
CA GLY A 63 -16.90 9.11 -0.38
C GLY A 63 -16.19 9.20 -1.73
N LEU A 64 -15.78 8.06 -2.28
CA LEU A 64 -15.22 7.94 -3.62
C LEU A 64 -16.31 7.74 -4.66
N THR A 65 -16.03 8.06 -5.91
CA THR A 65 -16.92 7.72 -7.04
C THR A 65 -16.95 6.20 -7.23
N PRO A 66 -18.11 5.58 -7.43
CA PRO A 66 -18.17 4.15 -7.75
C PRO A 66 -17.41 3.78 -9.03
N GLY A 67 -16.75 2.62 -9.00
CA GLY A 67 -16.00 2.10 -10.15
C GLY A 67 -14.54 1.76 -9.82
N GLU A 68 -13.74 1.66 -10.86
CA GLU A 68 -12.31 1.35 -10.74
C GLU A 68 -11.48 2.64 -10.73
N HIS A 69 -10.48 2.69 -9.86
CA HIS A 69 -9.57 3.82 -9.72
C HIS A 69 -8.12 3.37 -9.80
N GLY A 70 -7.28 4.16 -10.49
CA GLY A 70 -5.84 4.02 -10.41
C GLY A 70 -5.38 4.20 -8.96
N PHE A 71 -4.52 3.30 -8.50
CA PHE A 71 -4.11 3.22 -7.11
C PHE A 71 -2.62 2.92 -7.04
N HIS A 72 -1.83 3.89 -6.54
CA HIS A 72 -0.38 3.81 -6.67
C HIS A 72 0.34 4.37 -5.45
N ILE A 73 1.57 3.89 -5.23
CA ILE A 73 2.53 4.56 -4.35
C ILE A 73 3.30 5.59 -5.17
N HIS A 74 3.40 6.82 -4.66
CA HIS A 74 4.14 7.93 -5.25
C HIS A 74 5.44 8.22 -4.51
N GLU A 75 6.37 8.91 -5.19
CA GLU A 75 7.77 9.07 -4.76
C GLU A 75 7.95 9.82 -3.44
N ASN A 76 7.15 10.88 -3.20
CA ASN A 76 7.37 11.80 -2.09
C ASN A 76 6.28 11.70 -1.02
N PRO A 77 6.61 11.92 0.26
CA PRO A 77 5.64 11.94 1.36
C PRO A 77 4.93 13.30 1.46
N ASP A 78 4.38 13.79 0.35
CA ASP A 78 3.77 15.11 0.28
C ASP A 78 2.52 15.08 -0.60
N CYS A 79 1.34 15.29 0.03
CA CYS A 79 0.05 15.36 -0.65
C CYS A 79 -0.33 16.78 -1.09
N GLY A 80 0.56 17.76 -0.95
CA GLY A 80 0.33 19.14 -1.31
C GLY A 80 0.17 19.36 -2.81
N PRO A 81 -0.58 20.41 -3.22
CA PRO A 81 -0.62 20.84 -4.61
C PRO A 81 0.72 21.46 -5.00
N LYS A 82 1.05 21.36 -6.28
CA LYS A 82 2.24 22.00 -6.87
C LYS A 82 1.91 22.45 -8.28
N GLU A 83 2.62 23.47 -8.75
CA GLU A 83 2.47 23.93 -10.12
C GLU A 83 3.00 22.87 -11.11
N LYS A 84 2.22 22.60 -12.14
CA LYS A 84 2.58 21.80 -13.30
C LYS A 84 2.03 22.50 -14.54
N ASP A 85 2.89 22.78 -15.50
CA ASP A 85 2.52 23.44 -16.77
C ASP A 85 1.75 24.76 -16.56
N GLY A 86 2.18 25.58 -15.58
CA GLY A 86 1.56 26.88 -15.26
C GLY A 86 0.25 26.78 -14.49
N LYS A 87 -0.14 25.60 -13.99
CA LYS A 87 -1.40 25.39 -13.26
C LYS A 87 -1.18 24.62 -11.97
N MET A 88 -1.78 25.11 -10.86
CA MET A 88 -1.81 24.35 -9.61
C MET A 88 -2.54 23.03 -9.81
N THR A 89 -1.89 21.95 -9.45
CA THR A 89 -2.36 20.58 -9.68
C THR A 89 -2.40 19.82 -8.35
N ALA A 90 -3.51 19.13 -8.10
CA ALA A 90 -3.75 18.34 -6.88
C ALA A 90 -2.62 17.35 -6.60
N ALA A 91 -2.16 17.31 -5.36
CA ALA A 91 -1.14 16.37 -4.86
C ALA A 91 0.11 16.24 -5.76
N GLN A 92 0.43 17.24 -6.57
CA GLN A 92 1.57 17.19 -7.50
C GLN A 92 2.92 17.13 -6.77
N ALA A 93 2.99 17.57 -5.51
CA ALA A 93 4.19 17.47 -4.67
C ALA A 93 4.58 16.00 -4.38
N ALA A 94 3.63 15.06 -4.46
CA ALA A 94 3.88 13.62 -4.33
C ALA A 94 4.82 13.04 -5.40
N GLY A 95 5.06 13.76 -6.49
CA GLY A 95 5.92 13.27 -7.58
C GLY A 95 5.20 12.28 -8.52
N GLY A 96 5.99 11.44 -9.20
CA GLY A 96 5.54 10.34 -10.05
C GLY A 96 5.22 9.06 -9.27
N HIS A 97 4.89 8.00 -10.00
CA HIS A 97 4.81 6.66 -9.40
C HIS A 97 6.18 6.23 -8.88
N PHE A 98 6.22 5.55 -7.75
CA PHE A 98 7.46 5.04 -7.17
C PHE A 98 8.14 4.04 -8.11
N ASP A 99 9.26 4.44 -8.69
CA ASP A 99 10.03 3.66 -9.67
C ASP A 99 11.54 3.61 -9.32
N PRO A 100 11.91 2.89 -8.25
CA PRO A 100 13.31 2.83 -7.80
C PRO A 100 14.24 2.14 -8.81
N ARG A 101 13.66 1.39 -9.75
CA ARG A 101 14.41 0.71 -10.82
C ARG A 101 14.55 1.55 -12.09
N ALA A 102 13.99 2.76 -12.11
CA ALA A 102 13.98 3.68 -13.25
C ALA A 102 13.53 2.99 -14.57
N THR A 103 12.48 2.20 -14.48
CA THR A 103 11.91 1.48 -15.63
C THR A 103 11.23 2.44 -16.61
N GLY A 104 10.67 3.54 -16.08
CA GLY A 104 9.92 4.53 -16.84
C GLY A 104 8.68 3.95 -17.55
N LYS A 105 8.15 2.83 -17.03
CA LYS A 105 7.00 2.11 -17.63
C LYS A 105 5.92 1.85 -16.59
N HIS A 106 4.68 2.12 -16.97
CA HIS A 106 3.52 1.69 -16.21
C HIS A 106 3.08 0.30 -16.67
N GLY A 107 3.06 -0.67 -15.76
CA GLY A 107 2.77 -2.06 -16.10
C GLY A 107 1.81 -2.74 -15.13
N GLY A 108 1.28 -1.99 -14.17
CA GLY A 108 0.47 -2.54 -13.09
C GLY A 108 1.27 -3.45 -12.14
N PRO A 109 0.59 -4.11 -11.19
CA PRO A 109 1.24 -4.78 -10.05
C PRO A 109 2.12 -5.99 -10.41
N HIS A 110 2.02 -6.49 -11.64
CA HIS A 110 2.74 -7.68 -12.10
C HIS A 110 3.52 -7.46 -13.41
N GLY A 111 3.49 -6.27 -13.96
CA GLY A 111 4.03 -5.97 -15.29
C GLY A 111 5.52 -5.67 -15.38
N GLY A 112 6.26 -5.67 -14.27
CA GLY A 112 7.68 -5.34 -14.24
C GLY A 112 7.99 -3.86 -14.50
N GLY A 113 6.98 -2.97 -14.40
CA GLY A 113 7.09 -1.52 -14.48
C GLY A 113 7.44 -0.86 -13.14
N HIS A 114 6.78 0.28 -12.85
CA HIS A 114 6.95 0.98 -11.59
C HIS A 114 6.63 0.06 -10.41
N GLN A 115 7.45 0.08 -9.38
CA GLN A 115 7.21 -0.72 -8.18
C GLN A 115 6.02 -0.20 -7.36
N GLY A 116 5.65 1.06 -7.57
CA GLY A 116 4.48 1.69 -6.95
C GLY A 116 3.14 1.36 -7.60
N ASP A 117 3.10 0.61 -8.69
CA ASP A 117 1.84 0.25 -9.36
C ASP A 117 1.11 -0.83 -8.58
N LEU A 118 0.07 -0.46 -7.84
CA LEU A 118 -0.78 -1.38 -7.07
C LEU A 118 -1.94 -1.92 -7.93
N PRO A 119 -2.62 -2.99 -7.50
CA PRO A 119 -3.91 -3.35 -8.08
C PRO A 119 -4.89 -2.18 -7.98
N LYS A 120 -5.63 -1.91 -9.07
CA LYS A 120 -6.64 -0.85 -9.08
C LYS A 120 -7.60 -0.98 -7.91
N LEU A 121 -8.01 0.16 -7.35
CA LEU A 121 -8.96 0.23 -6.26
C LEU A 121 -10.37 0.05 -6.81
N GLU A 122 -11.10 -0.93 -6.29
CA GLU A 122 -12.52 -1.15 -6.61
C GLU A 122 -13.40 -0.41 -5.60
N VAL A 123 -14.21 0.54 -6.07
CA VAL A 123 -15.15 1.31 -5.25
C VAL A 123 -16.56 0.81 -5.52
N ALA A 124 -17.26 0.42 -4.47
CA ALA A 124 -18.63 -0.09 -4.52
C ALA A 124 -19.64 1.03 -4.88
N ALA A 125 -20.88 0.64 -5.18
CA ALA A 125 -21.95 1.57 -5.57
C ALA A 125 -22.30 2.62 -4.50
N ASP A 126 -22.00 2.33 -3.22
CA ASP A 126 -22.19 3.25 -2.10
C ASP A 126 -21.01 4.18 -1.84
N GLY A 127 -19.96 4.13 -2.69
CA GLY A 127 -18.76 4.95 -2.58
C GLY A 127 -17.72 4.42 -1.59
N THR A 128 -17.85 3.17 -1.12
CA THR A 128 -16.89 2.53 -0.22
C THR A 128 -15.87 1.67 -0.95
N ALA A 129 -14.65 1.57 -0.42
CA ALA A 129 -13.63 0.63 -0.87
C ALA A 129 -13.02 -0.08 0.34
N THR A 130 -13.26 -1.40 0.44
CA THR A 130 -12.86 -2.22 1.60
C THR A 130 -12.20 -3.54 1.20
N LYS A 131 -12.04 -3.79 -0.11
CA LYS A 131 -11.44 -5.03 -0.61
C LYS A 131 -9.93 -5.00 -0.40
N ALA A 132 -9.43 -5.90 0.44
CA ALA A 132 -8.00 -6.08 0.62
C ALA A 132 -7.36 -6.70 -0.63
N VAL A 133 -6.13 -6.29 -0.92
CA VAL A 133 -5.30 -6.84 -1.99
C VAL A 133 -3.95 -7.29 -1.44
N HIS A 134 -3.35 -8.29 -2.07
CA HIS A 134 -2.02 -8.79 -1.75
C HIS A 134 -1.11 -8.61 -2.95
N ILE A 135 0.10 -8.13 -2.70
CA ILE A 135 1.13 -7.90 -3.71
C ILE A 135 2.47 -8.45 -3.22
N HIS A 136 3.30 -8.93 -4.14
CA HIS A 136 4.63 -9.44 -3.79
C HIS A 136 5.65 -8.33 -3.53
N GLU A 137 5.55 -7.24 -4.26
CA GLU A 137 6.35 -6.02 -4.15
C GLU A 137 5.45 -4.80 -4.40
N PRO A 138 5.74 -3.64 -3.75
CA PRO A 138 6.78 -3.38 -2.75
C PRO A 138 6.48 -3.99 -1.36
N THR A 139 7.49 -4.03 -0.47
CA THR A 139 7.33 -4.31 0.96
C THR A 139 6.94 -3.04 1.72
N LEU A 140 6.51 -3.16 2.98
CA LEU A 140 6.22 -1.99 3.83
C LEU A 140 7.44 -1.08 3.97
N LYS A 141 8.64 -1.64 4.10
CA LYS A 141 9.89 -0.88 4.18
C LYS A 141 10.15 -0.03 2.94
N ASP A 142 9.81 -0.52 1.76
CA ASP A 142 10.06 0.20 0.49
C ASP A 142 9.15 1.42 0.34
N ILE A 143 7.92 1.35 0.89
CA ILE A 143 6.91 2.40 0.74
C ILE A 143 6.92 3.43 1.88
N ARG A 144 7.69 3.23 2.95
CA ARG A 144 7.85 4.21 4.01
C ARG A 144 8.39 5.53 3.47
N ASN A 145 7.95 6.64 4.07
CA ASN A 145 8.31 8.00 3.65
C ASN A 145 7.93 8.29 2.18
N ARG A 146 6.76 7.81 1.76
CA ARG A 146 6.14 8.02 0.45
C ARG A 146 4.69 8.42 0.61
N SER A 147 3.94 8.46 -0.48
CA SER A 147 2.50 8.68 -0.41
C SER A 147 1.75 7.62 -1.21
N VAL A 148 0.55 7.27 -0.73
CA VAL A 148 -0.42 6.50 -1.49
C VAL A 148 -1.37 7.45 -2.20
N MET A 149 -1.69 7.14 -3.46
CA MET A 149 -2.49 8.00 -4.34
C MET A 149 -3.67 7.23 -4.92
N ILE A 150 -4.83 7.91 -4.96
CA ILE A 150 -6.02 7.45 -5.66
C ILE A 150 -6.29 8.42 -6.80
N HIS A 151 -6.51 7.88 -8.00
CA HIS A 151 -6.82 8.64 -9.20
C HIS A 151 -8.31 8.64 -9.52
N ALA A 152 -8.78 9.62 -10.29
CA ALA A 152 -10.20 9.73 -10.68
C ALA A 152 -10.65 8.67 -11.68
N GLY A 153 -9.74 8.27 -12.58
CA GLY A 153 -9.97 7.23 -13.59
C GLY A 153 -9.46 5.87 -13.15
N GLY A 154 -9.78 4.85 -13.93
CA GLY A 154 -9.32 3.49 -13.73
C GLY A 154 -7.84 3.31 -14.06
N ASP A 155 -7.42 2.06 -14.15
CA ASP A 155 -6.06 1.69 -14.52
C ASP A 155 -6.09 0.50 -15.49
N ASN A 156 -5.55 0.69 -16.70
CA ASN A 156 -5.46 -0.35 -17.71
C ASN A 156 -4.13 -1.13 -17.67
N TYR A 157 -3.26 -0.83 -16.68
CA TYR A 157 -1.94 -1.43 -16.47
C TYR A 157 -0.99 -1.27 -17.67
N SER A 158 -1.10 -0.16 -18.39
CA SER A 158 -0.31 0.13 -19.58
C SER A 158 -0.13 1.62 -19.78
N ASP A 159 0.90 2.01 -20.54
CA ASP A 159 1.08 3.39 -21.01
C ASP A 159 0.31 3.71 -22.30
N SER A 160 -0.48 2.76 -22.81
CA SER A 160 -1.28 2.93 -24.02
C SER A 160 -2.73 2.46 -23.79
N PRO A 161 -3.76 3.18 -24.29
CA PRO A 161 -3.71 4.38 -25.14
C PRO A 161 -3.40 5.68 -24.38
N ALA A 162 -3.43 5.67 -23.05
CA ALA A 162 -3.10 6.82 -22.22
C ALA A 162 -1.96 6.48 -21.25
N PRO A 163 -1.03 7.41 -20.98
CA PRO A 163 0.07 7.16 -20.05
C PRO A 163 -0.43 6.89 -18.64
N LEU A 164 0.37 6.13 -17.88
CA LEU A 164 0.12 5.82 -16.46
C LEU A 164 -1.27 5.19 -16.22
N GLY A 165 -1.64 4.21 -17.07
CA GLY A 165 -2.89 3.47 -16.93
C GLY A 165 -4.17 4.27 -17.25
N GLY A 166 -4.04 5.56 -17.59
CA GLY A 166 -5.19 6.43 -17.81
C GLY A 166 -5.86 6.94 -16.54
N GLY A 167 -5.20 6.83 -15.39
CA GLY A 167 -5.77 7.22 -14.08
C GLY A 167 -6.22 8.68 -13.98
N GLY A 168 -5.58 9.59 -14.72
CA GLY A 168 -5.98 11.00 -14.78
C GLY A 168 -5.77 11.78 -13.47
N PRO A 169 -6.70 12.66 -13.09
CA PRO A 169 -6.56 13.51 -11.91
C PRO A 169 -6.38 12.72 -10.60
N ARG A 170 -5.66 13.31 -9.66
CA ARG A 170 -5.49 12.80 -8.30
C ARG A 170 -6.65 13.27 -7.43
N VAL A 171 -7.32 12.35 -6.72
CA VAL A 171 -8.51 12.65 -5.91
C VAL A 171 -8.37 12.26 -4.45
N GLY A 172 -7.46 11.36 -4.13
CA GLY A 172 -7.16 10.95 -2.76
C GLY A 172 -5.67 10.75 -2.55
N CYS A 173 -5.15 11.19 -1.39
CA CYS A 173 -3.74 11.06 -1.03
C CYS A 173 -3.57 10.85 0.47
N GLY A 174 -2.62 9.99 0.84
CA GLY A 174 -2.21 9.76 2.22
C GLY A 174 -0.70 9.61 2.33
N VAL A 175 -0.08 10.25 3.33
CA VAL A 175 1.37 10.12 3.58
C VAL A 175 1.63 8.89 4.42
N ILE A 176 2.51 8.02 3.93
CA ILE A 176 2.97 6.82 4.63
C ILE A 176 4.14 7.26 5.52
N PRO A 177 4.03 7.12 6.86
CA PRO A 177 5.08 7.57 7.77
C PRO A 177 6.39 6.79 7.59
N GLN A 178 7.47 7.37 8.15
CA GLN A 178 8.80 6.77 8.16
C GLN A 178 8.86 5.53 9.04
#